data_97c74e4922d414abd6facf38aac35255
#
_entry.id   97c74e4922d414abd6facf38aac35255
#
_cell.length_a   1.000
_cell.length_b   1.000
_cell.length_c   1.000
_cell.angle_alpha   90.00
_cell.angle_beta   90.00
_cell.angle_gamma   90.00
#
_symmetry.space_group_name_H-M   'P 1'
#
loop_
_entity.id
_entity.type
_entity.pdbx_description
1 polymer ?
#
loop_
_entity_poly.entity_id
_entity_poly.type
_entity_poly.pdbx_seq_one_letter_code
_entity_poly.pdbx_strand_id
1 'polypeptide(L)'
;MSTPFRTRRFEPVAPHLRPRRFRQAARVIVTDGVHTLMLADTDPGLPGSRWWVTPGGGIDPGETPVAAAVRELVEETGLVVDPSELLGPVASRTVVHGYSDQILSQVEHFFVVRVSEPFELSPGGLTADEQLTLDGWAWHRLAELTDLTEPVWPANLTELAALAGRPDAWPVDLGEIEESTLPVN
;
A
#
# COMPACT_ATOMS: atom_id res chain seq x y z
N MET A 1 27.32 -1.74 9.70
CA MET A 1 25.99 -2.36 9.83
C MET A 1 24.98 -1.27 9.57
N SER A 2 24.28 -1.35 8.44
CA SER A 2 23.19 -0.41 8.11
C SER A 2 22.03 -0.67 9.07
N THR A 3 21.63 0.31 9.85
CA THR A 3 20.42 0.23 10.68
C THR A 3 19.24 0.02 9.72
N PRO A 4 18.39 -0.99 9.94
CA PRO A 4 17.25 -1.19 9.06
C PRO A 4 16.40 0.07 9.06
N PHE A 5 16.08 0.56 7.86
CA PHE A 5 15.28 1.78 7.62
C PHE A 5 13.84 1.68 8.17
N ARG A 6 13.47 0.56 8.79
CA ARG A 6 12.11 0.11 9.06
C ARG A 6 11.76 -0.12 10.53
N THR A 7 12.47 0.46 11.49
CA THR A 7 12.05 0.36 12.89
C THR A 7 11.30 1.61 13.33
N ARG A 8 9.97 1.51 13.31
CA ARG A 8 9.08 2.47 13.97
C ARG A 8 8.91 2.09 15.43
N ARG A 9 8.71 3.09 16.28
CA ARG A 9 8.41 2.83 17.72
C ARG A 9 6.93 2.90 18.01
N PHE A 10 6.14 3.49 17.11
CA PHE A 10 4.70 3.71 17.28
C PHE A 10 4.34 4.47 18.56
N GLU A 11 5.28 5.26 19.06
CA GLU A 11 5.05 6.13 20.21
C GLU A 11 4.52 7.47 19.70
N PRO A 12 3.35 7.94 20.18
CA PRO A 12 2.80 9.21 19.74
C PRO A 12 3.75 10.37 20.01
N VAL A 13 3.96 11.20 18.99
CA VAL A 13 4.82 12.38 19.05
C VAL A 13 3.98 13.62 18.79
N ALA A 14 4.24 14.70 19.55
CA ALA A 14 3.55 15.97 19.34
C ALA A 14 3.68 16.41 17.87
N PRO A 15 2.63 16.95 17.23
CA PRO A 15 2.59 17.20 15.79
C PRO A 15 3.82 17.91 15.22
N HIS A 16 4.29 18.96 15.88
CA HIS A 16 5.44 19.76 15.46
C HIS A 16 6.80 19.06 15.66
N LEU A 17 6.83 17.92 16.37
CA LEU A 17 8.03 17.12 16.61
C LEU A 17 8.07 15.85 15.78
N ARG A 18 7.00 15.52 15.04
CA ARG A 18 6.95 14.30 14.22
C ARG A 18 8.04 14.35 13.14
N PRO A 19 8.97 13.39 13.10
CA PRO A 19 10.00 13.33 12.06
C PRO A 19 9.36 13.15 10.69
N ARG A 20 9.91 13.82 9.67
CA ARG A 20 9.52 13.65 8.28
C ARG A 20 10.41 12.59 7.64
N ARG A 21 9.76 11.64 6.96
CA ARG A 21 10.41 10.53 6.25
C ARG A 21 10.05 10.59 4.78
N PHE A 22 10.97 10.12 3.95
CA PHE A 22 10.79 10.03 2.51
C PHE A 22 11.11 8.62 2.04
N ARG A 23 10.28 8.04 1.16
CA ARG A 23 10.59 6.79 0.48
C ARG A 23 9.88 6.70 -0.86
N GLN A 24 10.30 5.73 -1.68
CA GLN A 24 9.51 5.22 -2.79
C GLN A 24 8.85 3.90 -2.37
N ALA A 25 7.72 3.59 -2.98
CA ALA A 25 6.98 2.36 -2.72
C ALA A 25 6.37 1.78 -4.01
N ALA A 26 6.23 0.47 -4.03
CA ALA A 26 5.45 -0.23 -5.03
C ALA A 26 4.15 -0.73 -4.38
N ARG A 27 3.03 -0.53 -5.07
CA ARG A 27 1.69 -0.96 -4.63
C ARG A 27 1.08 -1.86 -5.69
N VAL A 28 0.41 -2.93 -5.28
CA VAL A 28 -0.16 -3.89 -6.20
C VAL A 28 -1.65 -4.04 -5.97
N ILE A 29 -2.43 -3.78 -7.01
CA ILE A 29 -3.86 -4.07 -7.05
C ILE A 29 -4.01 -5.52 -7.50
N VAL A 30 -4.35 -6.40 -6.57
CA VAL A 30 -4.60 -7.82 -6.83
C VAL A 30 -6.10 -8.00 -7.05
N THR A 31 -6.51 -8.40 -8.25
CA THR A 31 -7.95 -8.43 -8.60
C THR A 31 -8.31 -9.59 -9.54
N ASP A 32 -9.52 -10.12 -9.36
CA ASP A 32 -10.19 -11.04 -10.30
C ASP A 32 -11.07 -10.30 -11.32
N GLY A 33 -11.07 -8.95 -11.27
CA GLY A 33 -11.91 -8.08 -12.10
C GLY A 33 -13.22 -7.66 -11.43
N VAL A 34 -13.64 -8.32 -10.37
CA VAL A 34 -14.83 -8.01 -9.54
C VAL A 34 -14.43 -7.59 -8.14
N HIS A 35 -13.48 -8.30 -7.57
CA HIS A 35 -12.96 -8.08 -6.22
C HIS A 35 -11.52 -7.60 -6.28
N THR A 36 -11.08 -6.95 -5.22
CA THR A 36 -9.69 -6.61 -4.96
C THR A 36 -9.28 -7.03 -3.56
N LEU A 37 -8.05 -7.54 -3.45
CA LEU A 37 -7.47 -7.85 -2.15
C LEU A 37 -7.04 -6.56 -1.46
N MET A 38 -7.45 -6.41 -0.20
CA MET A 38 -7.07 -5.30 0.66
C MET A 38 -6.52 -5.83 1.98
N LEU A 39 -5.50 -5.16 2.48
CA LEU A 39 -4.95 -5.36 3.80
C LEU A 39 -5.52 -4.30 4.74
N ALA A 40 -5.94 -4.71 5.93
CA ALA A 40 -6.34 -3.79 6.98
C ALA A 40 -5.08 -3.33 7.74
N ASP A 41 -4.82 -2.05 7.75
CA ASP A 41 -3.67 -1.47 8.43
C ASP A 41 -4.13 -0.56 9.58
N THR A 42 -3.27 -0.38 10.58
CA THR A 42 -3.53 0.39 11.80
C THR A 42 -2.33 1.25 12.16
N ASP A 43 -2.56 2.25 12.99
CA ASP A 43 -1.52 3.01 13.67
C ASP A 43 -1.54 2.66 15.17
N PRO A 44 -0.63 1.81 15.67
CA PRO A 44 -0.62 1.39 17.07
C PRO A 44 -0.53 2.55 18.07
N GLY A 45 0.06 3.68 17.66
CA GLY A 45 0.12 4.90 18.47
C GLY A 45 -1.21 5.69 18.49
N LEU A 46 -2.20 5.28 17.68
CA LEU A 46 -3.54 5.87 17.63
C LEU A 46 -4.59 4.75 17.77
N PRO A 47 -4.95 4.33 18.98
CA PRO A 47 -5.91 3.26 19.21
C PRO A 47 -7.24 3.51 18.50
N GLY A 48 -7.74 2.48 17.79
CA GLY A 48 -8.97 2.54 17.03
C GLY A 48 -8.80 3.07 15.59
N SER A 49 -7.61 3.46 15.18
CA SER A 49 -7.33 3.75 13.77
C SER A 49 -7.36 2.45 12.96
N ARG A 50 -7.97 2.50 11.78
CA ARG A 50 -8.00 1.39 10.83
C ARG A 50 -8.35 1.90 9.44
N TRP A 51 -7.65 1.40 8.43
CA TRP A 51 -7.93 1.70 7.04
C TRP A 51 -7.56 0.51 6.15
N TRP A 52 -8.02 0.54 4.91
CA TRP A 52 -7.73 -0.49 3.92
C TRP A 52 -6.69 0.00 2.93
N VAL A 53 -5.68 -0.83 2.66
CA VAL A 53 -4.62 -0.55 1.68
C VAL A 53 -4.43 -1.72 0.72
N THR A 54 -3.88 -1.43 -0.46
CA THR A 54 -3.39 -2.47 -1.37
C THR A 54 -2.10 -3.08 -0.83
N PRO A 55 -1.82 -4.37 -1.10
CA PRO A 55 -0.50 -4.94 -0.86
C PRO A 55 0.62 -4.10 -1.45
N GLY A 56 1.77 -4.10 -0.78
CA GLY A 56 2.97 -3.41 -1.22
C GLY A 56 3.62 -2.56 -0.15
N GLY A 57 4.87 -2.19 -0.40
CA GLY A 57 5.69 -1.46 0.56
C GLY A 57 6.86 -0.73 -0.06
N GLY A 58 7.85 -0.41 0.76
CA GLY A 58 8.99 0.39 0.37
C GLY A 58 9.90 -0.32 -0.63
N ILE A 59 10.42 0.43 -1.59
CA ILE A 59 11.44 -0.01 -2.54
C ILE A 59 12.80 0.08 -1.85
N ASP A 60 13.53 -1.01 -1.80
CA ASP A 60 14.85 -1.05 -1.19
C ASP A 60 15.93 -0.40 -2.07
N PRO A 61 17.06 0.08 -1.51
CA PRO A 61 18.12 0.67 -2.30
C PRO A 61 18.65 -0.29 -3.37
N GLY A 62 18.59 0.14 -4.64
CA GLY A 62 18.99 -0.66 -5.80
C GLY A 62 17.94 -1.61 -6.34
N GLU A 63 16.78 -1.68 -5.70
CA GLU A 63 15.63 -2.45 -6.16
C GLU A 63 14.82 -1.67 -7.21
N THR A 64 14.27 -2.37 -8.19
CA THR A 64 13.32 -1.77 -9.13
C THR A 64 11.89 -1.79 -8.55
N PRO A 65 10.98 -0.88 -8.97
CA PRO A 65 9.59 -0.92 -8.51
C PRO A 65 8.89 -2.27 -8.78
N VAL A 66 9.18 -2.93 -9.90
CA VAL A 66 8.64 -4.26 -10.22
C VAL A 66 9.18 -5.32 -9.25
N ALA A 67 10.49 -5.30 -8.94
CA ALA A 67 11.08 -6.25 -8.00
C ALA A 67 10.49 -6.08 -6.60
N ALA A 68 10.33 -4.83 -6.14
CA ALA A 68 9.66 -4.53 -4.88
C ALA A 68 8.22 -5.06 -4.86
N ALA A 69 7.45 -4.81 -5.92
CA ALA A 69 6.08 -5.30 -6.03
C ALA A 69 5.98 -6.82 -5.90
N VAL A 70 6.85 -7.56 -6.59
CA VAL A 70 6.89 -9.04 -6.50
C VAL A 70 7.27 -9.50 -5.10
N ARG A 71 8.30 -8.90 -4.49
CA ARG A 71 8.74 -9.23 -3.13
C ARG A 71 7.63 -9.00 -2.11
N GLU A 72 7.01 -7.83 -2.13
CA GLU A 72 5.94 -7.46 -1.19
C GLU A 72 4.72 -8.38 -1.33
N LEU A 73 4.34 -8.79 -2.55
CA LEU A 73 3.27 -9.76 -2.75
C LEU A 73 3.56 -11.09 -2.04
N VAL A 74 4.79 -11.59 -2.13
CA VAL A 74 5.19 -12.82 -1.45
C VAL A 74 5.19 -12.63 0.07
N GLU A 75 5.78 -11.55 0.55
CA GLU A 75 5.92 -11.26 1.99
C GLU A 75 4.57 -11.08 2.67
N GLU A 76 3.66 -10.30 2.08
CA GLU A 76 2.39 -9.94 2.69
C GLU A 76 1.25 -10.91 2.38
N THR A 77 1.26 -11.58 1.22
CA THR A 77 0.13 -12.39 0.77
C THR A 77 0.44 -13.85 0.48
N GLY A 78 1.73 -14.18 0.27
CA GLY A 78 2.17 -15.47 -0.22
C GLY A 78 1.95 -15.67 -1.72
N LEU A 79 1.44 -14.67 -2.44
CA LEU A 79 1.24 -14.76 -3.88
C LEU A 79 2.58 -14.64 -4.62
N VAL A 80 2.93 -15.68 -5.35
CA VAL A 80 4.11 -15.73 -6.21
C VAL A 80 3.67 -15.45 -7.65
N VAL A 81 4.24 -14.42 -8.25
CA VAL A 81 3.96 -14.04 -9.65
C VAL A 81 5.26 -13.87 -10.42
N ASP A 82 5.22 -14.13 -11.73
CA ASP A 82 6.29 -13.71 -12.60
C ASP A 82 6.24 -12.19 -12.79
N PRO A 83 7.38 -11.47 -12.80
CA PRO A 83 7.39 -10.03 -13.05
C PRO A 83 6.64 -9.58 -14.30
N SER A 84 6.54 -10.42 -15.33
CA SER A 84 5.81 -10.15 -16.56
C SER A 84 4.28 -10.19 -16.42
N GLU A 85 3.77 -10.75 -15.32
CA GLU A 85 2.34 -10.75 -14.99
C GLU A 85 1.87 -9.44 -14.35
N LEU A 86 2.82 -8.61 -13.87
CA LEU A 86 2.52 -7.28 -13.33
C LEU A 86 2.27 -6.31 -14.48
N LEU A 87 1.05 -5.78 -14.53
CA LEU A 87 0.67 -4.71 -15.46
C LEU A 87 1.06 -3.36 -14.86
N GLY A 88 1.87 -2.58 -15.57
CA GLY A 88 2.21 -1.24 -15.12
C GLY A 88 3.71 -0.89 -15.13
N PRO A 89 4.08 0.21 -14.43
CA PRO A 89 3.21 0.96 -13.51
C PRO A 89 2.03 1.62 -14.24
N VAL A 90 0.80 1.38 -13.75
CA VAL A 90 -0.41 1.97 -14.36
C VAL A 90 -0.58 3.43 -13.95
N ALA A 91 -0.10 3.80 -12.76
CA ALA A 91 -0.13 5.15 -12.23
C ALA A 91 1.00 5.38 -11.24
N SER A 92 1.27 6.66 -10.96
CA SER A 92 2.14 7.10 -9.87
C SER A 92 1.51 8.29 -9.15
N ARG A 93 1.87 8.47 -7.86
CA ARG A 93 1.46 9.64 -7.07
C ARG A 93 2.48 9.92 -5.98
N THR A 94 2.44 11.13 -5.44
CA THR A 94 3.06 11.44 -4.15
C THR A 94 1.97 11.47 -3.08
N VAL A 95 2.10 10.66 -2.04
CA VAL A 95 1.17 10.67 -0.92
C VAL A 95 1.87 11.07 0.37
N VAL A 96 1.20 11.88 1.18
CA VAL A 96 1.66 12.26 2.51
C VAL A 96 0.76 11.60 3.54
N HIS A 97 1.37 10.81 4.42
CA HIS A 97 0.70 10.15 5.53
C HIS A 97 1.13 10.78 6.86
N GLY A 98 0.19 11.33 7.60
CA GLY A 98 0.37 11.71 8.99
C GLY A 98 0.04 10.55 9.91
N TYR A 99 1.05 9.98 10.56
CA TYR A 99 0.91 8.95 11.58
C TYR A 99 1.14 9.53 12.98
N SER A 100 0.85 8.77 14.01
CA SER A 100 1.04 9.19 15.40
C SER A 100 2.50 9.54 15.72
N ASP A 101 3.46 8.85 15.11
CA ASP A 101 4.90 8.92 15.41
C ASP A 101 5.73 9.60 14.31
N GLN A 102 5.18 9.84 13.11
CA GLN A 102 5.92 10.40 11.97
C GLN A 102 5.01 10.99 10.90
N ILE A 103 5.61 11.75 9.99
CA ILE A 103 5.01 12.14 8.70
C ILE A 103 5.80 11.45 7.61
N LEU A 104 5.12 10.63 6.80
CA LEU A 104 5.73 9.91 5.69
C LEU A 104 5.27 10.51 4.36
N SER A 105 6.22 11.06 3.58
CA SER A 105 5.99 11.38 2.17
C SER A 105 6.48 10.22 1.30
N GLN A 106 5.64 9.71 0.43
CA GLN A 106 5.90 8.50 -0.32
C GLN A 106 5.55 8.68 -1.80
N VAL A 107 6.49 8.36 -2.68
CA VAL A 107 6.19 8.22 -4.11
C VAL A 107 5.75 6.79 -4.35
N GLU A 108 4.51 6.60 -4.77
CA GLU A 108 3.92 5.29 -5.04
C GLU A 108 3.85 4.99 -6.53
N HIS A 109 4.24 3.77 -6.89
CA HIS A 109 4.09 3.19 -8.23
C HIS A 109 3.07 2.06 -8.15
N PHE A 110 1.95 2.19 -8.86
CA PHE A 110 0.86 1.22 -8.84
C PHE A 110 0.97 0.21 -9.97
N PHE A 111 0.87 -1.06 -9.61
CA PHE A 111 0.79 -2.18 -10.52
C PHE A 111 -0.55 -2.90 -10.36
N VAL A 112 -0.95 -3.65 -11.37
CA VAL A 112 -2.12 -4.53 -11.32
C VAL A 112 -1.69 -5.94 -11.64
N VAL A 113 -2.12 -6.90 -10.84
CA VAL A 113 -2.01 -8.33 -11.14
C VAL A 113 -3.41 -8.95 -11.15
N ARG A 114 -3.65 -9.79 -12.14
CA ARG A 114 -4.93 -10.49 -12.28
C ARG A 114 -4.83 -11.90 -11.75
N VAL A 115 -5.79 -12.27 -10.92
CA VAL A 115 -5.97 -13.63 -10.40
C VAL A 115 -7.28 -14.21 -10.95
N SER A 116 -7.41 -15.52 -10.95
CA SER A 116 -8.63 -16.18 -11.44
C SER A 116 -9.79 -16.08 -10.45
N GLU A 117 -9.49 -16.05 -9.17
CA GLU A 117 -10.46 -16.02 -8.06
C GLU A 117 -9.80 -15.53 -6.78
N PRO A 118 -10.59 -15.06 -5.77
CA PRO A 118 -10.10 -14.81 -4.43
C PRO A 118 -9.44 -16.04 -3.79
N PHE A 119 -8.37 -15.83 -3.06
CA PHE A 119 -7.62 -16.89 -2.37
C PHE A 119 -7.35 -16.54 -0.91
N GLU A 120 -7.03 -17.55 -0.09
CA GLU A 120 -6.58 -17.36 1.29
C GLU A 120 -5.10 -16.95 1.32
N LEU A 121 -4.79 -15.93 2.13
CA LEU A 121 -3.43 -15.45 2.26
C LEU A 121 -2.56 -16.40 3.09
N SER A 122 -1.31 -16.50 2.68
CA SER A 122 -0.26 -17.22 3.41
C SER A 122 1.01 -16.36 3.45
N PRO A 123 1.02 -15.27 4.25
CA PRO A 123 2.16 -14.36 4.32
C PRO A 123 3.47 -15.08 4.60
N GLY A 124 4.49 -14.80 3.79
CA GLY A 124 5.78 -15.48 3.85
C GLY A 124 6.88 -14.74 4.62
N GLY A 125 6.66 -13.46 4.98
CA GLY A 125 7.77 -12.67 5.49
C GLY A 125 7.41 -11.30 6.06
N LEU A 126 6.31 -11.17 6.81
CA LEU A 126 5.96 -9.90 7.46
C LEU A 126 7.09 -9.41 8.35
N THR A 127 7.48 -8.16 8.20
CA THR A 127 8.42 -7.48 9.11
C THR A 127 7.82 -7.34 10.51
N ALA A 128 8.67 -7.04 11.50
CA ALA A 128 8.19 -6.81 12.87
C ALA A 128 7.20 -5.62 12.95
N ASP A 129 7.39 -4.60 12.15
CA ASP A 129 6.49 -3.45 12.07
C ASP A 129 5.13 -3.84 11.47
N GLU A 130 5.12 -4.58 10.37
CA GLU A 130 3.89 -5.07 9.72
C GLU A 130 3.10 -6.03 10.60
N GLN A 131 3.77 -6.87 11.39
CA GLN A 131 3.10 -7.73 12.37
C GLN A 131 2.37 -6.93 13.46
N LEU A 132 2.76 -5.67 13.69
CA LEU A 132 2.12 -4.78 14.66
C LEU A 132 1.02 -3.93 14.04
N THR A 133 1.10 -3.63 12.74
CA THR A 133 0.17 -2.71 12.07
C THR A 133 -0.92 -3.43 11.28
N LEU A 134 -0.64 -4.58 10.68
CA LEU A 134 -1.63 -5.33 9.91
C LEU A 134 -2.64 -6.02 10.84
N ASP A 135 -3.92 -5.69 10.65
CA ASP A 135 -5.06 -6.17 11.44
C ASP A 135 -5.99 -7.07 10.61
N GLY A 136 -5.44 -7.73 9.60
CA GLY A 136 -6.17 -8.64 8.75
C GLY A 136 -6.20 -8.27 7.28
N TRP A 137 -7.04 -8.97 6.54
CA TRP A 137 -7.22 -8.78 5.11
C TRP A 137 -8.62 -9.19 4.68
N ALA A 138 -9.06 -8.69 3.54
CA ALA A 138 -10.32 -9.08 2.93
C ALA A 138 -10.30 -8.88 1.41
N TRP A 139 -11.14 -9.65 0.72
CA TRP A 139 -11.51 -9.38 -0.66
C TRP A 139 -12.76 -8.52 -0.66
N HIS A 140 -12.65 -7.30 -1.17
CA HIS A 140 -13.77 -6.37 -1.31
C HIS A 140 -14.19 -6.27 -2.76
N ARG A 141 -15.47 -6.10 -3.01
CA ARG A 141 -15.95 -5.79 -4.36
C ARG A 141 -15.49 -4.39 -4.74
N LEU A 142 -14.86 -4.26 -5.90
CA LEU A 142 -14.38 -2.95 -6.41
C LEU A 142 -15.49 -1.90 -6.44
N ALA A 143 -16.72 -2.30 -6.79
CA ALA A 143 -17.87 -1.40 -6.86
C ALA A 143 -18.40 -0.94 -5.49
N GLU A 144 -17.98 -1.57 -4.40
CA GLU A 144 -18.47 -1.31 -3.04
C GLU A 144 -17.41 -0.66 -2.12
N LEU A 145 -16.22 -0.36 -2.66
CA LEU A 145 -15.13 0.23 -1.85
C LEU A 145 -15.50 1.57 -1.23
N THR A 146 -16.33 2.36 -1.91
CA THR A 146 -16.81 3.66 -1.40
C THR A 146 -17.83 3.53 -0.28
N ASP A 147 -18.40 2.35 -0.07
CA ASP A 147 -19.41 2.09 0.96
C ASP A 147 -18.78 1.57 2.27
N LEU A 148 -17.47 1.34 2.28
CA LEU A 148 -16.75 0.90 3.47
C LEU A 148 -16.71 2.01 4.51
N THR A 149 -16.83 1.61 5.78
CA THR A 149 -16.80 2.53 6.91
C THR A 149 -15.40 3.08 7.16
N GLU A 150 -14.39 2.22 7.03
CA GLU A 150 -12.99 2.59 7.15
C GLU A 150 -12.49 3.22 5.85
N PRO A 151 -11.55 4.17 5.93
CA PRO A 151 -10.92 4.75 4.74
C PRO A 151 -10.27 3.67 3.85
N VAL A 152 -10.34 3.88 2.54
CA VAL A 152 -9.62 3.09 1.53
C VAL A 152 -8.51 3.94 0.94
N TRP A 153 -7.28 3.46 0.98
CA TRP A 153 -6.10 4.11 0.42
C TRP A 153 -5.45 3.27 -0.67
N PRO A 154 -5.41 3.73 -1.94
CA PRO A 154 -5.92 5.01 -2.46
C PRO A 154 -7.45 5.02 -2.58
N ALA A 155 -8.06 6.20 -2.36
CA ALA A 155 -9.51 6.35 -2.42
C ALA A 155 -10.09 6.10 -3.83
N ASN A 156 -9.30 6.29 -4.88
CA ASN A 156 -9.67 6.06 -6.28
C ASN A 156 -9.24 4.67 -6.82
N LEU A 157 -9.21 3.67 -5.95
CA LEU A 157 -8.68 2.33 -6.29
C LEU A 157 -9.43 1.67 -7.46
N THR A 158 -10.74 1.86 -7.56
CA THR A 158 -11.56 1.31 -8.66
C THR A 158 -11.11 1.87 -10.02
N GLU A 159 -10.85 3.17 -10.10
CA GLU A 159 -10.35 3.82 -11.31
C GLU A 159 -8.94 3.33 -11.68
N LEU A 160 -8.08 3.14 -10.66
CA LEU A 160 -6.74 2.60 -10.86
C LEU A 160 -6.77 1.16 -11.39
N ALA A 161 -7.63 0.31 -10.84
CA ALA A 161 -7.80 -1.05 -11.32
C ALA A 161 -8.26 -1.08 -12.79
N ALA A 162 -9.12 -0.14 -13.20
CA ALA A 162 -9.61 -0.02 -14.58
C ALA A 162 -8.51 0.39 -15.57
N LEU A 163 -7.42 1.03 -15.12
CA LEU A 163 -6.28 1.39 -15.97
C LEU A 163 -5.58 0.15 -16.54
N ALA A 164 -5.69 -1.02 -15.94
CA ALA A 164 -5.15 -2.27 -16.46
C ALA A 164 -5.61 -2.58 -17.89
N GLY A 165 -6.78 -2.07 -18.29
CA GLY A 165 -7.32 -2.22 -19.66
C GLY A 165 -6.90 -1.12 -20.64
N ARG A 166 -6.06 -0.16 -20.22
CA ARG A 166 -5.67 1.01 -21.04
C ARG A 166 -4.16 1.26 -21.03
N PRO A 167 -3.34 0.34 -21.55
CA PRO A 167 -1.87 0.44 -21.48
C PRO A 167 -1.32 1.70 -22.15
N ASP A 168 -1.99 2.25 -23.14
CA ASP A 168 -1.56 3.50 -23.83
C ASP A 168 -1.64 4.73 -22.93
N ALA A 169 -2.35 4.65 -21.78
CA ALA A 169 -2.46 5.73 -20.80
C ALA A 169 -1.39 5.69 -19.70
N TRP A 170 -0.61 4.62 -19.62
CA TRP A 170 0.35 4.42 -18.50
C TRP A 170 1.67 5.17 -18.66
N PRO A 171 2.29 5.58 -17.54
CA PRO A 171 1.66 5.74 -16.21
C PRO A 171 0.85 7.04 -16.14
N VAL A 172 -0.28 7.00 -15.46
CA VAL A 172 -1.03 8.22 -15.12
C VAL A 172 -0.41 8.88 -13.90
N ASP A 173 -0.10 10.16 -13.97
CA ASP A 173 0.34 10.95 -12.81
C ASP A 173 -0.90 11.48 -12.05
N LEU A 174 -1.05 11.07 -10.80
CA LEU A 174 -2.15 11.44 -9.93
C LEU A 174 -1.84 12.67 -9.06
N GLY A 175 -0.62 13.23 -9.17
CA GLY A 175 -0.17 14.36 -8.38
C GLY A 175 0.09 14.04 -6.92
N GLU A 176 -0.14 15.04 -6.04
CA GLU A 176 0.08 14.92 -4.60
C GLU A 176 -1.25 14.87 -3.84
N ILE A 177 -1.33 13.99 -2.84
CA ILE A 177 -2.51 13.82 -1.98
C ILE A 177 -2.09 13.56 -0.53
N GLU A 178 -2.94 13.95 0.42
CA GLU A 178 -2.81 13.58 1.83
C GLU A 178 -3.82 12.47 2.19
N GLU A 179 -3.31 11.35 2.71
CA GLU A 179 -4.09 10.26 3.30
C GLU A 179 -3.50 9.98 4.69
N SER A 180 -4.12 10.53 5.72
CA SER A 180 -3.54 10.60 7.07
C SER A 180 -4.50 10.11 8.13
N THR A 181 -3.98 9.44 9.17
CA THR A 181 -4.72 9.14 10.40
C THR A 181 -4.75 10.35 11.33
N LEU A 182 -3.70 11.16 11.29
CA LEU A 182 -3.60 12.45 11.99
C LEU A 182 -3.14 13.54 11.03
N PRO A 183 -3.66 14.77 11.13
CA PRO A 183 -3.25 15.89 10.27
C PRO A 183 -1.73 16.10 10.29
N VAL A 184 -1.16 16.49 9.14
CA VAL A 184 0.27 16.74 8.98
C VAL A 184 0.70 18.15 9.42
N ASN A 185 -0.25 19.03 9.76
CA ASN A 185 -0.06 20.41 10.23
C ASN A 185 -0.43 20.55 11.70
#